data_39cab092681a60ab3ee51d4a898651e4
#
_entry.id   39cab092681a60ab3ee51d4a898651e4
#
_cell.length_a   1.000
_cell.length_b   1.000
_cell.length_c   1.000
_cell.angle_alpha   90.00
_cell.angle_beta   90.00
_cell.angle_gamma   90.00
#
_symmetry.space_group_name_H-M   'P 1'
#
loop_
_entity.id
_entity.type
_entity.pdbx_description
1 polymer ?
#
loop_
_entity_poly.entity_id
_entity_poly.type
_entity_poly.pdbx_seq_one_letter_code
_entity_poly.pdbx_strand_id
1 'polypeptide(L)'
;TVLDLSGFDTGKVTTMINMFYGCNSLTTLDVSKFNTSEVRDMLSMFQDCKKLQNIDLSNFDTSKVTNMHNMFYNCKSLTALDLSGFDTGKVTRMGYMFDGCNSLTSLDVSNFDTSKLTSMVNMFNGCNSLTSLDVSNFDTSNVTDMKYMFNGCNSLTSLNVSNFDTSKVMNMNGMFQGCKSLSMLDVSNFDTSEVTDMSKMFEGCHSLTTLDVSGFNTSKVTKMERIFFNCGLLTTLDVSK
;
A
#
# COMPACT_ATOMS: atom_id res chain seq x y z
N THR A 1 -8.70 24.86 -9.95
CA THR A 1 -9.84 24.71 -10.90
C THR A 1 -10.89 23.91 -10.19
N VAL A 2 -12.10 24.46 -10.03
CA VAL A 2 -13.25 23.77 -9.45
C VAL A 2 -14.02 23.13 -10.58
N LEU A 3 -14.34 21.83 -10.45
CA LEU A 3 -15.20 21.07 -11.35
C LEU A 3 -16.59 20.99 -10.70
N ASP A 4 -17.61 21.51 -11.34
CA ASP A 4 -19.00 21.41 -10.86
C ASP A 4 -19.62 20.08 -11.33
N LEU A 5 -19.95 19.22 -10.37
CA LEU A 5 -20.57 17.91 -10.59
C LEU A 5 -21.98 17.83 -9.99
N SER A 6 -22.55 18.95 -9.56
CA SER A 6 -23.82 19.01 -8.84
C SER A 6 -25.02 18.45 -9.63
N GLY A 7 -24.92 18.46 -10.98
CA GLY A 7 -25.94 17.92 -11.87
C GLY A 7 -25.81 16.41 -12.18
N PHE A 8 -24.82 15.71 -11.61
CA PHE A 8 -24.61 14.30 -11.92
C PHE A 8 -25.51 13.41 -11.04
N ASP A 9 -26.38 12.64 -11.68
CA ASP A 9 -27.09 11.52 -11.03
C ASP A 9 -26.27 10.23 -11.22
N THR A 10 -25.66 9.75 -10.14
CA THR A 10 -24.84 8.54 -10.17
C THR A 10 -25.54 7.31 -9.59
N GLY A 11 -26.82 7.41 -9.23
CA GLY A 11 -27.56 6.34 -8.55
C GLY A 11 -27.66 5.00 -9.30
N LYS A 12 -27.42 5.00 -10.63
CA LYS A 12 -27.41 3.78 -11.46
C LYS A 12 -26.01 3.41 -11.97
N VAL A 13 -24.98 4.14 -11.56
CA VAL A 13 -23.62 3.92 -12.03
C VAL A 13 -23.03 2.67 -11.36
N THR A 14 -22.57 1.72 -12.17
CA THR A 14 -21.99 0.46 -11.69
C THR A 14 -20.46 0.43 -11.78
N THR A 15 -19.85 1.38 -12.50
CA THR A 15 -18.40 1.49 -12.63
C THR A 15 -17.96 2.96 -12.70
N MET A 16 -16.90 3.30 -11.96
CA MET A 16 -16.26 4.61 -11.98
C MET A 16 -14.78 4.51 -12.37
N ILE A 17 -14.44 3.50 -13.20
CA ILE A 17 -13.10 3.29 -13.73
C ILE A 17 -12.58 4.56 -14.39
N ASN A 18 -11.39 5.02 -13.96
CA ASN A 18 -10.68 6.17 -14.53
C ASN A 18 -11.47 7.50 -14.54
N MET A 19 -12.55 7.65 -13.73
CA MET A 19 -13.45 8.80 -13.84
C MET A 19 -12.74 10.14 -13.75
N PHE A 20 -11.73 10.26 -12.87
CA PHE A 20 -10.90 11.47 -12.72
C PHE A 20 -9.43 11.21 -13.05
N TYR A 21 -9.14 10.12 -13.77
CA TYR A 21 -7.76 9.78 -14.14
C TYR A 21 -7.07 10.95 -14.83
N GLY A 22 -5.89 11.33 -14.34
CA GLY A 22 -5.08 12.37 -14.95
C GLY A 22 -5.59 13.80 -14.76
N CYS A 23 -6.56 14.04 -13.87
CA CYS A 23 -7.04 15.37 -13.54
C CYS A 23 -5.98 16.15 -12.72
N ASN A 24 -4.80 16.32 -13.33
CA ASN A 24 -3.58 16.82 -12.68
C ASN A 24 -3.67 18.23 -12.10
N SER A 25 -4.65 19.02 -12.51
CA SER A 25 -4.80 20.43 -12.11
C SER A 25 -5.85 20.63 -11.03
N LEU A 26 -6.64 19.60 -10.70
CA LEU A 26 -7.63 19.68 -9.62
C LEU A 26 -6.91 19.74 -8.28
N THR A 27 -7.23 20.76 -7.48
CA THR A 27 -6.76 20.92 -6.09
C THR A 27 -7.78 20.45 -5.08
N THR A 28 -9.05 20.56 -5.44
CA THR A 28 -10.21 20.11 -4.67
C THR A 28 -11.22 19.47 -5.62
N LEU A 29 -12.00 18.55 -5.12
CA LEU A 29 -13.05 17.86 -5.88
C LEU A 29 -14.22 17.59 -4.94
N ASP A 30 -15.39 18.09 -5.29
CA ASP A 30 -16.63 17.84 -4.56
C ASP A 30 -17.38 16.67 -5.19
N VAL A 31 -17.44 15.56 -4.44
CA VAL A 31 -18.17 14.33 -4.81
C VAL A 31 -19.29 14.03 -3.81
N SER A 32 -19.69 15.01 -2.99
CA SER A 32 -20.71 14.85 -1.95
C SER A 32 -22.10 14.45 -2.45
N LYS A 33 -22.35 14.65 -3.74
CA LYS A 33 -23.61 14.24 -4.38
C LYS A 33 -23.57 12.85 -5.05
N PHE A 34 -22.40 12.21 -5.03
CA PHE A 34 -22.30 10.89 -5.65
C PHE A 34 -22.98 9.83 -4.80
N ASN A 35 -23.85 9.06 -5.41
CA ASN A 35 -24.37 7.82 -4.89
C ASN A 35 -23.56 6.68 -5.50
N THR A 36 -22.77 5.97 -4.68
CA THR A 36 -21.90 4.87 -5.14
C THR A 36 -22.43 3.49 -4.78
N SER A 37 -23.65 3.38 -4.26
CA SER A 37 -24.25 2.12 -3.75
C SER A 37 -24.37 0.99 -4.79
N GLU A 38 -24.32 1.30 -6.08
CA GLU A 38 -24.32 0.30 -7.15
C GLU A 38 -22.94 0.07 -7.79
N VAL A 39 -21.93 0.83 -7.37
CA VAL A 39 -20.58 0.77 -7.97
C VAL A 39 -19.86 -0.51 -7.54
N ARG A 40 -19.30 -1.22 -8.52
CA ARG A 40 -18.52 -2.46 -8.34
C ARG A 40 -17.04 -2.30 -8.67
N ASP A 41 -16.68 -1.28 -9.43
CA ASP A 41 -15.31 -1.07 -9.89
C ASP A 41 -14.93 0.41 -9.82
N MET A 42 -13.88 0.69 -9.04
CA MET A 42 -13.28 2.02 -8.83
C MET A 42 -11.80 2.05 -9.29
N LEU A 43 -11.42 1.15 -10.23
CA LEU A 43 -10.08 1.10 -10.79
C LEU A 43 -9.61 2.48 -11.21
N SER A 44 -8.48 2.95 -10.66
CA SER A 44 -7.81 4.19 -11.05
C SER A 44 -8.68 5.45 -10.99
N MET A 45 -9.73 5.47 -10.15
CA MET A 45 -10.74 6.55 -10.15
C MET A 45 -10.13 7.92 -9.99
N PHE A 46 -9.11 8.08 -9.11
CA PHE A 46 -8.39 9.33 -8.86
C PHE A 46 -6.92 9.27 -9.26
N GLN A 47 -6.52 8.25 -10.03
CA GLN A 47 -5.14 8.09 -10.44
C GLN A 47 -4.60 9.35 -11.13
N ASP A 48 -3.38 9.75 -10.75
CA ASP A 48 -2.70 10.95 -11.28
C ASP A 48 -3.41 12.28 -11.01
N CYS A 49 -4.28 12.37 -10.01
CA CYS A 49 -4.78 13.65 -9.49
C CYS A 49 -3.68 14.34 -8.65
N LYS A 50 -2.58 14.72 -9.30
CA LYS A 50 -1.30 15.09 -8.65
C LYS A 50 -1.38 16.29 -7.72
N LYS A 51 -2.34 17.22 -7.93
CA LYS A 51 -2.52 18.43 -7.12
C LYS A 51 -3.69 18.34 -6.15
N LEU A 52 -4.42 17.25 -6.12
CA LEU A 52 -5.52 17.03 -5.19
C LEU A 52 -4.95 16.97 -3.77
N GLN A 53 -5.37 17.91 -2.89
CA GLN A 53 -4.85 18.05 -1.52
C GLN A 53 -5.69 17.31 -0.50
N ASN A 54 -7.00 17.31 -0.70
CA ASN A 54 -7.98 16.57 0.11
C ASN A 54 -9.19 16.21 -0.73
N ILE A 55 -9.94 15.23 -0.26
CA ILE A 55 -11.21 14.82 -0.83
C ILE A 55 -12.07 14.21 0.28
N ASP A 56 -13.35 14.59 0.31
CA ASP A 56 -14.33 14.00 1.21
C ASP A 56 -15.04 12.84 0.52
N LEU A 57 -14.85 11.63 1.06
CA LEU A 57 -15.43 10.37 0.59
C LEU A 57 -16.40 9.78 1.61
N SER A 58 -16.83 10.53 2.61
CA SER A 58 -17.69 10.06 3.71
C SER A 58 -19.03 9.51 3.24
N ASN A 59 -19.48 9.92 2.05
CA ASN A 59 -20.73 9.45 1.43
C ASN A 59 -20.55 8.22 0.51
N PHE A 60 -19.31 7.73 0.34
CA PHE A 60 -19.07 6.58 -0.54
C PHE A 60 -19.51 5.28 0.13
N ASP A 61 -20.49 4.61 -0.47
CA ASP A 61 -20.82 3.22 -0.18
C ASP A 61 -19.96 2.32 -1.06
N THR A 62 -19.01 1.60 -0.44
CA THR A 62 -18.11 0.68 -1.14
C THR A 62 -18.46 -0.79 -0.95
N SER A 63 -19.60 -1.09 -0.33
CA SER A 63 -20.02 -2.46 0.05
C SER A 63 -20.18 -3.43 -1.13
N LYS A 64 -20.27 -2.91 -2.37
CA LYS A 64 -20.32 -3.72 -3.59
C LYS A 64 -19.03 -3.68 -4.41
N VAL A 65 -18.04 -2.88 -3.99
CA VAL A 65 -16.81 -2.69 -4.75
C VAL A 65 -15.93 -3.93 -4.66
N THR A 66 -15.42 -4.38 -5.80
CA THR A 66 -14.53 -5.54 -5.90
C THR A 66 -13.12 -5.16 -6.34
N ASN A 67 -12.93 -3.94 -6.88
CA ASN A 67 -11.67 -3.48 -7.44
C ASN A 67 -11.40 -2.02 -7.07
N MET A 68 -10.31 -1.80 -6.31
CA MET A 68 -9.79 -0.48 -5.92
C MET A 68 -8.33 -0.30 -6.39
N HIS A 69 -7.88 -1.10 -7.38
CA HIS A 69 -6.52 -1.05 -7.89
C HIS A 69 -6.19 0.36 -8.42
N ASN A 70 -5.02 0.92 -8.06
CA ASN A 70 -4.59 2.27 -8.42
C ASN A 70 -5.52 3.42 -7.99
N MET A 71 -6.48 3.23 -7.08
CA MET A 71 -7.53 4.25 -6.85
C MET A 71 -6.98 5.64 -6.56
N PHE A 72 -5.90 5.75 -5.79
CA PHE A 72 -5.20 7.01 -5.47
C PHE A 72 -3.76 7.03 -5.98
N TYR A 73 -3.44 6.19 -6.97
CA TYR A 73 -2.09 6.12 -7.53
C TYR A 73 -1.59 7.52 -7.92
N ASN A 74 -0.41 7.90 -7.42
CA ASN A 74 0.26 9.15 -7.76
C ASN A 74 -0.52 10.44 -7.40
N CYS A 75 -1.39 10.37 -6.37
CA CYS A 75 -2.02 11.54 -5.75
C CYS A 75 -1.01 12.24 -4.83
N LYS A 76 0.01 12.87 -5.43
CA LYS A 76 1.23 13.34 -4.75
C LYS A 76 1.00 14.38 -3.67
N SER A 77 -0.03 15.22 -3.81
CA SER A 77 -0.32 16.33 -2.90
C SER A 77 -1.35 15.99 -1.83
N LEU A 78 -1.91 14.79 -1.85
CA LEU A 78 -2.90 14.36 -0.87
C LEU A 78 -2.25 14.27 0.51
N THR A 79 -2.74 15.06 1.48
CA THR A 79 -2.14 15.17 2.82
C THR A 79 -2.85 14.33 3.87
N ALA A 80 -4.15 14.15 3.70
CA ALA A 80 -4.99 13.30 4.55
C ALA A 80 -6.06 12.63 3.71
N LEU A 81 -6.51 11.46 4.15
CA LEU A 81 -7.56 10.70 3.50
C LEU A 81 -8.32 9.91 4.57
N ASP A 82 -9.61 10.22 4.70
CA ASP A 82 -10.50 9.47 5.59
C ASP A 82 -11.18 8.33 4.80
N LEU A 83 -10.88 7.10 5.19
CA LEU A 83 -11.42 5.87 4.62
C LEU A 83 -12.20 5.05 5.65
N SER A 84 -12.56 5.65 6.78
CA SER A 84 -13.26 4.96 7.88
C SER A 84 -14.61 4.37 7.46
N GLY A 85 -15.25 4.96 6.43
CA GLY A 85 -16.50 4.46 5.85
C GLY A 85 -16.33 3.36 4.78
N PHE A 86 -15.09 3.00 4.42
CA PHE A 86 -14.89 2.01 3.35
C PHE A 86 -15.14 0.59 3.84
N ASP A 87 -16.08 -0.11 3.21
CA ASP A 87 -16.24 -1.56 3.31
C ASP A 87 -15.41 -2.21 2.20
N THR A 88 -14.37 -2.96 2.58
CA THR A 88 -13.47 -3.64 1.67
C THR A 88 -13.70 -5.16 1.60
N GLY A 89 -14.71 -5.68 2.31
CA GLY A 89 -14.98 -7.12 2.44
C GLY A 89 -15.25 -7.87 1.11
N LYS A 90 -15.50 -7.16 0.01
CA LYS A 90 -15.63 -7.76 -1.33
C LYS A 90 -14.47 -7.45 -2.26
N VAL A 91 -13.52 -6.62 -1.81
CA VAL A 91 -12.41 -6.19 -2.67
C VAL A 91 -11.42 -7.33 -2.86
N THR A 92 -11.07 -7.60 -4.11
CA THR A 92 -10.09 -8.62 -4.50
C THR A 92 -8.83 -8.02 -5.11
N ARG A 93 -8.82 -6.71 -5.41
CA ARG A 93 -7.72 -6.00 -6.06
C ARG A 93 -7.50 -4.64 -5.40
N MET A 94 -6.32 -4.46 -4.80
CA MET A 94 -5.94 -3.24 -4.06
C MET A 94 -4.49 -2.82 -4.33
N GLY A 95 -3.80 -3.50 -5.26
CA GLY A 95 -2.42 -3.17 -5.59
C GLY A 95 -2.28 -1.71 -6.05
N TYR A 96 -1.17 -1.07 -5.71
CA TYR A 96 -0.85 0.32 -6.04
C TYR A 96 -1.85 1.37 -5.50
N MET A 97 -2.76 1.00 -4.58
CA MET A 97 -3.86 1.89 -4.18
C MET A 97 -3.37 3.26 -3.72
N PHE A 98 -2.26 3.31 -2.97
CA PHE A 98 -1.66 4.54 -2.45
C PHE A 98 -0.26 4.79 -3.00
N ASP A 99 0.14 4.09 -4.08
CA ASP A 99 1.47 4.27 -4.67
C ASP A 99 1.69 5.72 -5.11
N GLY A 100 2.77 6.32 -4.62
CA GLY A 100 3.11 7.71 -4.93
C GLY A 100 2.28 8.76 -4.20
N CYS A 101 1.53 8.41 -3.15
CA CYS A 101 0.88 9.38 -2.25
C CYS A 101 1.92 10.01 -1.31
N ASN A 102 2.84 10.79 -1.90
CA ASN A 102 4.06 11.23 -1.24
C ASN A 102 3.84 12.15 -0.02
N SER A 103 2.72 12.88 0.01
CA SER A 103 2.44 13.87 1.06
C SER A 103 1.51 13.36 2.17
N LEU A 104 0.99 12.13 2.07
CA LEU A 104 0.19 11.54 3.16
C LEU A 104 1.06 11.43 4.42
N THR A 105 0.61 12.07 5.51
CA THR A 105 1.32 12.03 6.82
C THR A 105 0.76 10.97 7.75
N SER A 106 -0.50 10.62 7.59
CA SER A 106 -1.19 9.54 8.28
C SER A 106 -2.20 8.88 7.36
N LEU A 107 -2.46 7.60 7.58
CA LEU A 107 -3.47 6.83 6.86
C LEU A 107 -3.98 5.74 7.81
N ASP A 108 -5.30 5.76 8.06
CA ASP A 108 -5.96 4.71 8.82
C ASP A 108 -6.54 3.66 7.85
N VAL A 109 -6.07 2.44 7.99
CA VAL A 109 -6.53 1.25 7.24
C VAL A 109 -7.00 0.13 8.17
N SER A 110 -7.29 0.47 9.44
CA SER A 110 -7.69 -0.49 10.47
C SER A 110 -8.99 -1.22 10.17
N ASN A 111 -9.85 -0.64 9.33
CA ASN A 111 -11.12 -1.24 8.89
C ASN A 111 -10.98 -2.07 7.59
N PHE A 112 -9.78 -2.16 6.99
CA PHE A 112 -9.62 -2.90 5.72
C PHE A 112 -9.68 -4.42 5.95
N ASP A 113 -10.62 -5.07 5.31
CA ASP A 113 -10.62 -6.52 5.13
C ASP A 113 -9.78 -6.87 3.90
N THR A 114 -8.63 -7.51 4.13
CA THR A 114 -7.68 -7.89 3.08
C THR A 114 -7.69 -9.38 2.76
N SER A 115 -8.58 -10.15 3.39
CA SER A 115 -8.63 -11.62 3.32
C SER A 115 -8.79 -12.19 1.90
N LYS A 116 -9.32 -11.39 0.97
CA LYS A 116 -9.52 -11.78 -0.43
C LYS A 116 -8.43 -11.32 -1.38
N LEU A 117 -7.43 -10.59 -0.88
CA LEU A 117 -6.33 -10.12 -1.71
C LEU A 117 -5.34 -11.25 -2.00
N THR A 118 -4.92 -11.34 -3.26
CA THR A 118 -3.82 -12.23 -3.67
C THR A 118 -2.53 -11.49 -3.96
N SER A 119 -2.57 -10.16 -4.02
CA SER A 119 -1.42 -9.30 -4.24
C SER A 119 -1.58 -7.98 -3.52
N MET A 120 -0.50 -7.55 -2.86
CA MET A 120 -0.36 -6.22 -2.21
C MET A 120 0.76 -5.42 -2.88
N VAL A 121 1.04 -5.72 -4.16
CA VAL A 121 2.11 -5.08 -4.93
C VAL A 121 1.99 -3.56 -4.88
N ASN A 122 3.08 -2.88 -4.50
CA ASN A 122 3.19 -1.42 -4.45
C ASN A 122 2.11 -0.69 -3.60
N MET A 123 1.40 -1.36 -2.70
CA MET A 123 0.20 -0.77 -2.06
C MET A 123 0.49 0.57 -1.38
N PHE A 124 1.65 0.71 -0.72
CA PHE A 124 2.09 1.94 -0.05
C PHE A 124 3.42 2.46 -0.61
N ASN A 125 3.81 2.02 -1.82
CA ASN A 125 5.06 2.46 -2.44
C ASN A 125 5.10 3.98 -2.55
N GLY A 126 6.22 4.60 -2.15
CA GLY A 126 6.38 6.04 -2.25
C GLY A 126 5.52 6.88 -1.31
N CYS A 127 4.89 6.31 -0.28
CA CYS A 127 4.24 7.06 0.80
C CYS A 127 5.30 7.69 1.71
N ASN A 128 6.07 8.62 1.15
CA ASN A 128 7.32 9.12 1.74
C ASN A 128 7.14 9.84 3.07
N SER A 129 5.97 10.45 3.31
CA SER A 129 5.70 11.28 4.49
C SER A 129 4.95 10.54 5.60
N LEU A 130 4.53 9.29 5.39
CA LEU A 130 3.89 8.50 6.44
C LEU A 130 4.87 8.26 7.58
N THR A 131 4.51 8.70 8.79
CA THR A 131 5.32 8.52 10.01
C THR A 131 4.94 7.26 10.78
N SER A 132 3.71 6.80 10.63
CA SER A 132 3.18 5.56 11.18
C SER A 132 2.17 4.94 10.22
N LEU A 133 2.06 3.62 10.24
CA LEU A 133 1.07 2.86 9.50
C LEU A 133 0.77 1.58 10.28
N ASP A 134 -0.49 1.39 10.67
CA ASP A 134 -0.93 0.17 11.33
C ASP A 134 -1.53 -0.79 10.29
N VAL A 135 -0.87 -1.93 10.11
CA VAL A 135 -1.28 -3.04 9.23
C VAL A 135 -1.48 -4.34 10.02
N SER A 136 -1.60 -4.23 11.36
CA SER A 136 -1.70 -5.39 12.24
C SER A 136 -2.96 -6.24 12.02
N ASN A 137 -4.00 -5.66 11.40
CA ASN A 137 -5.25 -6.34 11.05
C ASN A 137 -5.23 -6.96 9.64
N PHE A 138 -4.15 -6.78 8.86
CA PHE A 138 -4.12 -7.33 7.50
C PHE A 138 -4.04 -8.86 7.52
N ASP A 139 -5.01 -9.50 6.90
CA ASP A 139 -4.94 -10.92 6.55
C ASP A 139 -4.16 -11.07 5.24
N THR A 140 -2.98 -11.68 5.32
CA THR A 140 -2.09 -11.91 4.18
C THR A 140 -2.04 -13.36 3.73
N SER A 141 -2.86 -14.23 4.34
CA SER A 141 -2.83 -15.68 4.13
C SER A 141 -3.08 -16.15 2.68
N ASN A 142 -3.61 -15.28 1.83
CA ASN A 142 -3.81 -15.55 0.40
C ASN A 142 -2.87 -14.77 -0.52
N VAL A 143 -1.97 -13.95 0.05
CA VAL A 143 -1.09 -13.09 -0.73
C VAL A 143 0.09 -13.86 -1.27
N THR A 144 0.35 -13.72 -2.58
CA THR A 144 1.48 -14.34 -3.27
C THR A 144 2.53 -13.33 -3.74
N ASP A 145 2.19 -12.02 -3.78
CA ASP A 145 3.09 -10.96 -4.25
C ASP A 145 3.01 -9.73 -3.32
N MET A 146 4.13 -9.45 -2.64
CA MET A 146 4.33 -8.28 -1.77
C MET A 146 5.41 -7.33 -2.31
N LYS A 147 5.72 -7.44 -3.61
CA LYS A 147 6.74 -6.62 -4.26
C LYS A 147 6.49 -5.14 -4.01
N TYR A 148 7.53 -4.43 -3.51
CA TYR A 148 7.52 -2.99 -3.24
C TYR A 148 6.41 -2.49 -2.32
N MET A 149 5.80 -3.34 -1.49
CA MET A 149 4.62 -2.95 -0.69
C MET A 149 4.86 -1.69 0.14
N PHE A 150 6.02 -1.55 0.78
CA PHE A 150 6.40 -0.39 1.60
C PHE A 150 7.61 0.36 1.05
N ASN A 151 7.98 0.12 -0.24
CA ASN A 151 9.15 0.77 -0.82
C ASN A 151 9.03 2.29 -0.73
N GLY A 152 10.09 2.96 -0.29
CA GLY A 152 10.11 4.41 -0.21
C GLY A 152 9.24 5.02 0.90
N CYS A 153 8.75 4.25 1.87
CA CYS A 153 8.12 4.79 3.08
C CYS A 153 9.21 5.40 3.99
N ASN A 154 9.81 6.49 3.51
CA ASN A 154 11.05 7.04 4.06
C ASN A 154 10.95 7.53 5.51
N SER A 155 9.74 7.97 5.93
CA SER A 155 9.50 8.57 7.25
C SER A 155 8.94 7.58 8.28
N LEU A 156 8.60 6.34 7.89
CA LEU A 156 8.17 5.32 8.85
C LEU A 156 9.29 5.01 9.84
N THR A 157 9.00 5.20 11.13
CA THR A 157 9.94 4.91 12.22
C THR A 157 9.78 3.52 12.81
N SER A 158 8.59 2.95 12.70
CA SER A 158 8.24 1.59 13.09
C SER A 158 7.18 1.01 12.14
N LEU A 159 7.19 -0.30 11.99
CA LEU A 159 6.20 -1.03 11.20
C LEU A 159 6.04 -2.42 11.82
N ASN A 160 4.81 -2.76 12.22
CA ASN A 160 4.50 -4.07 12.77
C ASN A 160 3.95 -4.99 11.67
N VAL A 161 4.72 -6.00 11.30
CA VAL A 161 4.37 -7.03 10.31
C VAL A 161 4.34 -8.43 10.93
N SER A 162 4.31 -8.52 12.28
CA SER A 162 4.37 -9.81 13.01
C SER A 162 3.21 -10.74 12.70
N ASN A 163 2.07 -10.21 12.25
CA ASN A 163 0.88 -11.00 11.90
C ASN A 163 0.83 -11.40 10.41
N PHE A 164 1.85 -11.03 9.62
CA PHE A 164 1.85 -11.40 8.22
C PHE A 164 2.09 -12.90 8.05
N ASP A 165 1.13 -13.59 7.47
CA ASP A 165 1.32 -14.93 6.93
C ASP A 165 1.97 -14.81 5.54
N THR A 166 3.23 -15.21 5.45
CA THR A 166 4.01 -15.14 4.20
C THR A 166 4.20 -16.50 3.53
N SER A 167 3.55 -17.54 4.04
CA SER A 167 3.73 -18.92 3.58
C SER A 167 3.44 -19.17 2.09
N LYS A 168 2.66 -18.29 1.45
CA LYS A 168 2.36 -18.36 0.01
C LYS A 168 3.09 -17.30 -0.82
N VAL A 169 3.88 -16.42 -0.18
CA VAL A 169 4.52 -15.32 -0.89
C VAL A 169 5.69 -15.81 -1.72
N MET A 170 5.64 -15.53 -3.01
CA MET A 170 6.70 -15.87 -3.98
C MET A 170 7.62 -14.69 -4.30
N ASN A 171 7.16 -13.47 -4.08
CA ASN A 171 7.90 -12.27 -4.46
C ASN A 171 7.89 -11.23 -3.33
N MET A 172 9.08 -10.96 -2.77
CA MET A 172 9.33 -9.94 -1.75
C MET A 172 10.30 -8.85 -2.24
N ASN A 173 10.47 -8.73 -3.58
CA ASN A 173 11.39 -7.76 -4.18
C ASN A 173 11.11 -6.35 -3.65
N GLY A 174 12.13 -5.73 -3.04
CA GLY A 174 12.05 -4.36 -2.56
C GLY A 174 10.96 -4.07 -1.52
N MET A 175 10.44 -5.08 -0.81
CA MET A 175 9.30 -4.90 0.10
C MET A 175 9.48 -3.74 1.09
N PHE A 176 10.69 -3.57 1.64
CA PHE A 176 11.04 -2.48 2.57
C PHE A 176 12.11 -1.55 2.01
N GLN A 177 12.37 -1.60 0.69
CA GLN A 177 13.41 -0.78 0.06
C GLN A 177 13.21 0.71 0.38
N GLY A 178 14.24 1.39 0.83
CA GLY A 178 14.19 2.83 1.11
C GLY A 178 13.36 3.23 2.34
N CYS A 179 13.02 2.31 3.24
CA CYS A 179 12.46 2.65 4.56
C CYS A 179 13.55 3.26 5.45
N LYS A 180 13.94 4.51 5.14
CA LYS A 180 15.17 5.13 5.67
C LYS A 180 15.16 5.35 7.17
N SER A 181 13.99 5.65 7.75
CA SER A 181 13.84 5.98 9.18
C SER A 181 13.50 4.77 10.04
N LEU A 182 13.27 3.60 9.42
CA LEU A 182 12.89 2.39 10.13
C LEU A 182 14.10 1.86 10.92
N SER A 183 14.03 1.95 12.26
CA SER A 183 15.12 1.59 13.15
C SER A 183 15.06 0.13 13.64
N MET A 184 13.86 -0.43 13.67
CA MET A 184 13.58 -1.83 14.02
C MET A 184 12.56 -2.42 13.07
N LEU A 185 12.76 -3.66 12.69
CA LEU A 185 11.82 -4.43 11.89
C LEU A 185 11.94 -5.90 12.29
N ASP A 186 10.82 -6.45 12.77
CA ASP A 186 10.76 -7.87 13.11
C ASP A 186 10.16 -8.65 11.94
N VAL A 187 10.97 -9.50 11.33
CA VAL A 187 10.61 -10.43 10.25
C VAL A 187 10.86 -11.89 10.64
N SER A 188 11.04 -12.17 11.93
CA SER A 188 11.36 -13.50 12.45
C SER A 188 10.27 -14.53 12.13
N ASN A 189 9.02 -14.09 11.98
CA ASN A 189 7.86 -14.94 11.62
C ASN A 189 7.67 -15.13 10.11
N PHE A 190 8.53 -14.53 9.27
CA PHE A 190 8.35 -14.69 7.82
C PHE A 190 8.71 -16.12 7.38
N ASP A 191 7.73 -16.82 6.83
CA ASP A 191 8.00 -18.03 6.07
C ASP A 191 8.39 -17.64 4.63
N THR A 192 9.63 -17.93 4.28
CA THR A 192 10.19 -17.60 2.97
C THR A 192 10.38 -18.82 2.07
N SER A 193 9.79 -19.96 2.44
CA SER A 193 9.98 -21.23 1.75
C SER A 193 9.48 -21.25 0.29
N GLU A 194 8.55 -20.36 -0.07
CA GLU A 194 8.05 -20.21 -1.44
C GLU A 194 8.67 -19.02 -2.19
N VAL A 195 9.51 -18.21 -1.52
CA VAL A 195 10.05 -16.98 -2.12
C VAL A 195 11.11 -17.30 -3.17
N THR A 196 10.97 -16.68 -4.34
CA THR A 196 11.91 -16.79 -5.46
C THR A 196 12.70 -15.50 -5.72
N ASP A 197 12.19 -14.35 -5.32
CA ASP A 197 12.83 -13.04 -5.49
C ASP A 197 12.80 -12.23 -4.19
N MET A 198 13.99 -12.04 -3.58
CA MET A 198 14.24 -11.19 -2.40
C MET A 198 15.10 -9.98 -2.75
N SER A 199 15.33 -9.70 -4.05
CA SER A 199 16.20 -8.60 -4.45
C SER A 199 15.75 -7.29 -3.79
N LYS A 200 16.71 -6.52 -3.28
CA LYS A 200 16.49 -5.18 -2.70
C LYS A 200 15.57 -5.14 -1.48
N MET A 201 15.22 -6.26 -0.85
CA MET A 201 14.18 -6.34 0.19
C MET A 201 14.39 -5.30 1.31
N PHE A 202 15.65 -5.08 1.74
CA PHE A 202 16.02 -4.10 2.76
C PHE A 202 16.94 -3.01 2.23
N GLU A 203 17.11 -2.89 0.91
CA GLU A 203 18.00 -1.89 0.31
C GLU A 203 17.68 -0.48 0.82
N GLY A 204 18.68 0.24 1.33
CA GLY A 204 18.54 1.61 1.78
C GLY A 204 17.75 1.80 3.09
N CYS A 205 17.61 0.75 3.89
CA CYS A 205 17.11 0.84 5.27
C CYS A 205 18.23 1.43 6.18
N HIS A 206 18.45 2.75 6.06
CA HIS A 206 19.64 3.41 6.62
C HIS A 206 19.69 3.39 8.14
N SER A 207 18.53 3.40 8.83
CA SER A 207 18.44 3.46 10.30
C SER A 207 18.34 2.10 10.96
N LEU A 208 18.22 1.02 10.18
CA LEU A 208 18.09 -0.32 10.72
C LEU A 208 19.40 -0.77 11.35
N THR A 209 19.40 -1.08 12.66
CA THR A 209 20.59 -1.44 13.43
C THR A 209 20.78 -2.93 13.60
N THR A 210 19.69 -3.66 13.69
CA THR A 210 19.65 -5.12 13.86
C THR A 210 18.62 -5.72 12.95
N LEU A 211 18.87 -6.91 12.43
CA LEU A 211 17.91 -7.66 11.62
C LEU A 211 18.16 -9.17 11.82
N ASP A 212 17.14 -9.86 12.28
CA ASP A 212 17.16 -11.32 12.38
C ASP A 212 16.48 -11.92 11.14
N VAL A 213 17.26 -12.58 10.31
CA VAL A 213 16.81 -13.35 9.13
C VAL A 213 17.23 -14.82 9.25
N SER A 214 17.57 -15.28 10.46
CA SER A 214 17.98 -16.67 10.72
C SER A 214 16.85 -17.66 10.34
N GLY A 215 15.59 -17.20 10.39
CA GLY A 215 14.42 -17.94 9.95
C GLY A 215 14.28 -18.12 8.42
N PHE A 216 15.01 -17.37 7.61
CA PHE A 216 14.78 -17.35 6.17
C PHE A 216 15.21 -18.64 5.48
N ASN A 217 14.28 -19.28 4.78
CA ASN A 217 14.56 -20.38 3.87
C ASN A 217 14.83 -19.84 2.46
N THR A 218 16.07 -19.91 2.03
CA THR A 218 16.50 -19.39 0.71
C THR A 218 16.60 -20.45 -0.38
N SER A 219 16.13 -21.68 -0.13
CA SER A 219 16.31 -22.81 -1.05
C SER A 219 15.67 -22.63 -2.43
N LYS A 220 14.60 -21.81 -2.53
CA LYS A 220 13.94 -21.47 -3.79
C LYS A 220 14.33 -20.11 -4.34
N VAL A 221 15.12 -19.34 -3.60
CA VAL A 221 15.49 -17.98 -4.02
C VAL A 221 16.45 -18.00 -5.19
N THR A 222 16.07 -17.35 -6.27
CA THR A 222 16.89 -17.22 -7.48
C THR A 222 17.44 -15.81 -7.68
N LYS A 223 16.89 -14.81 -6.96
CA LYS A 223 17.30 -13.42 -7.04
C LYS A 223 17.42 -12.83 -5.64
N MET A 224 18.61 -12.28 -5.31
CA MET A 224 18.94 -11.72 -4.00
C MET A 224 19.82 -10.46 -4.11
N GLU A 225 19.82 -9.81 -5.30
CA GLU A 225 20.69 -8.66 -5.54
C GLU A 225 20.34 -7.52 -4.59
N ARG A 226 21.39 -6.92 -3.99
CA ARG A 226 21.30 -5.72 -3.17
C ARG A 226 20.41 -5.84 -1.94
N ILE A 227 20.17 -7.04 -1.42
CA ILE A 227 19.22 -7.26 -0.32
C ILE A 227 19.51 -6.38 0.89
N PHE A 228 20.78 -6.15 1.25
CA PHE A 228 21.23 -5.28 2.36
C PHE A 228 22.04 -4.06 1.89
N PHE A 229 21.96 -3.72 0.59
CA PHE A 229 22.73 -2.60 0.06
C PHE A 229 22.33 -1.28 0.73
N ASN A 230 23.33 -0.48 1.17
CA ASN A 230 23.12 0.77 1.90
C ASN A 230 22.36 0.65 3.24
N CYS A 231 22.42 -0.48 3.94
CA CYS A 231 21.99 -0.60 5.34
C CYS A 231 23.14 -0.13 6.25
N GLY A 232 23.44 1.18 6.23
CA GLY A 232 24.68 1.73 6.78
C GLY A 232 24.85 1.61 8.30
N LEU A 233 23.77 1.44 9.06
CA LEU A 233 23.80 1.25 10.52
C LEU A 233 23.60 -0.20 10.95
N LEU A 234 23.49 -1.13 10.02
CA LEU A 234 23.27 -2.54 10.37
C LEU A 234 24.56 -3.14 10.95
N THR A 235 24.55 -3.37 12.26
CA THR A 235 25.71 -3.91 13.02
C THR A 235 25.54 -5.38 13.39
N THR A 236 24.31 -5.86 13.43
CA THR A 236 23.99 -7.25 13.75
C THR A 236 23.05 -7.81 12.67
N LEU A 237 23.52 -8.85 12.00
CA LEU A 237 22.78 -9.60 11.01
C LEU A 237 22.93 -11.09 11.35
N ASP A 238 21.83 -11.71 11.78
CA ASP A 238 21.80 -13.15 12.01
C ASP A 238 21.33 -13.89 10.76
N VAL A 239 22.17 -14.72 10.21
CA VAL A 239 21.91 -15.58 9.03
C VAL A 239 22.20 -17.06 9.37
N SER A 240 22.33 -17.37 10.65
CA SER A 240 22.73 -18.70 11.13
C SER A 240 21.57 -19.70 11.05
N LYS A 241 21.53 -20.50 9.98
CA LYS A 241 20.85 -21.80 9.93
C LYS A 241 21.73 -22.87 9.42
#